data_84a867027ed2a59434beb6cef7755158
#
_entry.id   84a867027ed2a59434beb6cef7755158
#
_cell.length_a   1.000
_cell.length_b   1.000
_cell.length_c   1.000
_cell.angle_alpha   90.00
_cell.angle_beta   90.00
_cell.angle_gamma   90.00
#
_symmetry.space_group_name_H-M   'P 1'
#
loop_
_entity.id
_entity.type
_entity.pdbx_description
1 polymer ?
#
loop_
_entity_poly.entity_id
_entity_poly.type
_entity_poly.pdbx_seq_one_letter_code
_entity_poly.pdbx_strand_id
1 'polypeptide(L)'
;VTVPQARGIDPTLITRDQHVISRAKISDKALSVLYRLKNAGYGAYLVGGGVRDLSLGREPKDFDVATDATPDEVKALFRNCRLIGRRFRLAHVHWGPEIIEVATFRALTPDADTDDDDHVVEDGRVLRDNVYGTLEEDALRRDFTINALYYNI
;
A
#
# COMPACT_ATOMS: atom_id res chain seq x y z
N VAL A 1 -14.25 18.13 1.74
CA VAL A 1 -14.21 17.86 0.30
C VAL A 1 -14.95 16.57 0.13
N THR A 2 -16.14 16.65 -0.41
CA THR A 2 -16.78 15.51 -1.01
C THR A 2 -15.73 15.01 -2.00
N VAL A 3 -15.02 13.92 -1.65
CA VAL A 3 -14.37 13.12 -2.68
C VAL A 3 -15.47 13.02 -3.72
N PRO A 4 -15.28 13.51 -4.97
CA PRO A 4 -16.27 13.25 -5.97
C PRO A 4 -16.43 11.74 -5.85
N GLN A 5 -17.59 11.33 -5.31
CA GLN A 5 -17.91 9.92 -5.26
C GLN A 5 -17.57 9.48 -6.66
N ALA A 6 -16.45 8.82 -6.79
CA ALA A 6 -15.84 8.59 -8.08
C ALA A 6 -16.87 7.75 -8.76
N ARG A 7 -17.67 8.46 -9.45
CA ARG A 7 -18.90 8.15 -10.14
C ARG A 7 -19.13 6.65 -10.17
N GLY A 8 -19.68 6.09 -9.08
CA GLY A 8 -20.15 4.72 -9.04
C GLY A 8 -19.09 3.64 -9.26
N ILE A 9 -17.82 3.87 -8.96
CA ILE A 9 -16.83 2.81 -8.95
C ILE A 9 -16.84 2.21 -7.54
N ASP A 10 -17.85 1.42 -7.27
CA ASP A 10 -17.77 0.49 -6.15
C ASP A 10 -16.65 -0.52 -6.46
N PRO A 11 -15.79 -0.83 -5.49
CA PRO A 11 -14.74 -1.82 -5.71
C PRO A 11 -15.38 -3.16 -6.10
N THR A 12 -14.91 -3.73 -7.19
CA THR A 12 -15.34 -5.07 -7.59
C THR A 12 -14.66 -6.08 -6.67
N LEU A 13 -15.45 -6.79 -5.88
CA LEU A 13 -14.98 -7.87 -5.03
C LEU A 13 -14.92 -9.16 -5.85
N ILE A 14 -13.71 -9.72 -6.02
CA ILE A 14 -13.49 -11.03 -6.64
C ILE A 14 -13.27 -12.03 -5.51
N THR A 15 -14.18 -12.96 -5.33
CA THR A 15 -14.15 -13.95 -4.25
C THR A 15 -13.14 -15.07 -4.54
N ARG A 16 -12.79 -15.85 -3.50
CA ARG A 16 -11.76 -16.90 -3.57
C ARG A 16 -12.00 -17.93 -4.68
N ASP A 17 -13.23 -18.22 -5.00
CA ASP A 17 -13.64 -19.17 -6.06
C ASP A 17 -13.55 -18.57 -7.49
N GLN A 18 -13.40 -17.25 -7.59
CA GLN A 18 -13.37 -16.54 -8.86
C GLN A 18 -11.94 -16.16 -9.32
N HIS A 19 -10.90 -16.50 -8.54
CA HIS A 19 -9.52 -16.19 -8.89
C HIS A 19 -8.57 -17.37 -8.65
N VAL A 20 -7.42 -17.33 -9.30
CA VAL A 20 -6.40 -18.40 -9.24
C VAL A 20 -5.27 -18.11 -8.23
N ILE A 21 -5.30 -16.96 -7.54
CA ILE A 21 -4.25 -16.59 -6.62
C ILE A 21 -4.23 -17.56 -5.44
N SER A 22 -3.05 -18.13 -5.19
CA SER A 22 -2.80 -19.03 -4.05
C SER A 22 -1.72 -18.45 -3.15
N ARG A 23 -1.90 -18.57 -1.84
CA ARG A 23 -0.88 -18.19 -0.84
C ARG A 23 0.44 -18.94 -1.05
N ALA A 24 0.39 -20.16 -1.61
CA ALA A 24 1.59 -20.94 -1.92
C ALA A 24 2.53 -20.26 -2.93
N LYS A 25 2.03 -19.33 -3.73
CA LYS A 25 2.81 -18.54 -4.69
C LYS A 25 3.30 -17.20 -4.14
N ILE A 26 2.93 -16.87 -2.92
CA ILE A 26 3.38 -15.66 -2.21
C ILE A 26 4.56 -16.04 -1.35
N SER A 27 5.62 -15.22 -1.35
CA SER A 27 6.80 -15.51 -0.54
C SER A 27 6.45 -15.53 0.96
N ASP A 28 7.13 -16.38 1.72
CA ASP A 28 6.93 -16.49 3.17
C ASP A 28 7.20 -15.14 3.87
N LYS A 29 8.11 -14.35 3.33
CA LYS A 29 8.43 -13.02 3.86
C LYS A 29 7.29 -12.04 3.65
N ALA A 30 6.71 -12.01 2.46
CA ALA A 30 5.53 -11.20 2.17
C ALA A 30 4.33 -11.61 3.02
N LEU A 31 4.08 -12.91 3.17
CA LEU A 31 3.05 -13.42 4.08
C LEU A 31 3.30 -13.00 5.53
N SER A 32 4.54 -13.07 6.01
CA SER A 32 4.90 -12.64 7.36
C SER A 32 4.60 -11.16 7.60
N VAL A 33 4.87 -10.30 6.61
CA VAL A 33 4.53 -8.88 6.68
C VAL A 33 3.03 -8.67 6.77
N LEU A 34 2.29 -9.30 5.87
CA LEU A 34 0.83 -9.19 5.81
C LEU A 34 0.17 -9.63 7.12
N TYR A 35 0.52 -10.81 7.63
CA TYR A 35 -0.04 -11.33 8.87
C TYR A 35 0.34 -10.48 10.08
N ARG A 36 1.57 -9.98 10.16
CA ARG A 36 1.99 -9.14 11.28
C ARG A 36 1.24 -7.81 11.32
N LEU A 37 1.02 -7.17 10.18
CA LEU A 37 0.20 -5.98 10.08
C LEU A 37 -1.26 -6.26 10.48
N LYS A 38 -1.85 -7.33 9.96
CA LYS A 38 -3.24 -7.72 10.30
C LYS A 38 -3.39 -8.05 11.77
N ASN A 39 -2.46 -8.77 12.37
CA ASN A 39 -2.50 -9.13 13.80
C ASN A 39 -2.33 -7.90 14.70
N ALA A 40 -1.68 -6.85 14.21
CA ALA A 40 -1.58 -5.57 14.90
C ALA A 40 -2.83 -4.68 14.74
N GLY A 41 -3.82 -5.12 13.98
CA GLY A 41 -5.09 -4.41 13.75
C GLY A 41 -5.12 -3.52 12.52
N TYR A 42 -4.10 -3.56 11.66
CA TYR A 42 -4.05 -2.79 10.43
C TYR A 42 -4.61 -3.58 9.24
N GLY A 43 -5.18 -2.85 8.26
CA GLY A 43 -5.45 -3.40 6.94
C GLY A 43 -4.12 -3.67 6.21
N ALA A 44 -4.01 -4.80 5.53
CA ALA A 44 -2.81 -5.15 4.78
C ALA A 44 -3.18 -5.96 3.53
N TYR A 45 -2.67 -5.50 2.39
CA TYR A 45 -3.00 -6.08 1.09
C TYR A 45 -1.74 -6.21 0.24
N LEU A 46 -1.63 -7.30 -0.54
CA LEU A 46 -0.73 -7.30 -1.69
C LEU A 46 -1.31 -6.40 -2.77
N VAL A 47 -0.47 -5.65 -3.45
CA VAL A 47 -0.91 -4.67 -4.45
C VAL A 47 -0.05 -4.68 -5.71
N GLY A 48 -0.55 -4.07 -6.74
CA GLY A 48 0.21 -3.71 -7.94
C GLY A 48 0.57 -4.90 -8.83
N GLY A 49 1.77 -4.82 -9.41
CA GLY A 49 2.25 -5.78 -10.39
C GLY A 49 2.36 -7.22 -9.89
N GLY A 50 2.62 -7.42 -8.60
CA GLY A 50 2.64 -8.74 -7.97
C GLY A 50 1.28 -9.42 -8.01
N VAL A 51 0.20 -8.70 -7.71
CA VAL A 51 -1.17 -9.24 -7.77
C VAL A 51 -1.57 -9.54 -9.21
N ARG A 52 -1.23 -8.64 -10.13
CA ARG A 52 -1.44 -8.87 -11.56
C ARG A 52 -0.74 -10.16 -12.03
N ASP A 53 0.52 -10.34 -11.71
CA ASP A 53 1.31 -11.50 -12.12
C ASP A 53 0.75 -12.79 -11.52
N LEU A 54 0.37 -12.79 -10.25
CA LEU A 54 -0.30 -13.91 -9.60
C LEU A 54 -1.63 -14.25 -10.27
N SER A 55 -2.41 -13.26 -10.69
CA SER A 55 -3.68 -13.44 -11.41
C SER A 55 -3.48 -14.07 -12.78
N LEU A 56 -2.32 -13.86 -13.39
CA LEU A 56 -1.92 -14.45 -14.68
C LEU A 56 -1.21 -15.81 -14.52
N GLY A 57 -1.13 -16.34 -13.30
CA GLY A 57 -0.44 -17.60 -13.03
C GLY A 57 1.09 -17.50 -13.05
N ARG A 58 1.64 -16.28 -13.05
CA ARG A 58 3.08 -16.03 -13.03
C ARG A 58 3.58 -15.91 -11.58
N GLU A 59 4.85 -16.16 -11.36
CA GLU A 59 5.52 -15.89 -10.09
C GLU A 59 6.07 -14.47 -10.09
N PRO A 60 5.60 -13.59 -9.16
CA PRO A 60 6.14 -12.24 -9.05
C PRO A 60 7.58 -12.28 -8.55
N LYS A 61 8.40 -11.35 -9.06
CA LYS A 61 9.76 -11.14 -8.54
C LYS A 61 9.75 -10.35 -7.24
N ASP A 62 8.85 -9.38 -7.14
CA ASP A 62 8.73 -8.47 -6.02
C ASP A 62 7.31 -8.48 -5.48
N PHE A 63 7.18 -8.29 -4.17
CA PHE A 63 5.90 -8.17 -3.49
C PHE A 63 5.79 -6.81 -2.83
N ASP A 64 4.75 -6.08 -3.18
CA ASP A 64 4.41 -4.79 -2.60
C ASP A 64 3.18 -4.95 -1.71
N VAL A 65 3.23 -4.30 -0.55
CA VAL A 65 2.15 -4.29 0.43
C VAL A 65 1.63 -2.88 0.59
N ALA A 66 0.33 -2.72 0.64
CA ALA A 66 -0.32 -1.48 1.03
C ALA A 66 -1.09 -1.68 2.33
N THR A 67 -1.06 -0.66 3.19
CA THR A 67 -1.65 -0.70 4.54
C THR A 67 -2.19 0.67 4.94
N ASP A 68 -3.10 0.71 5.91
CA ASP A 68 -3.51 1.93 6.60
C ASP A 68 -2.56 2.33 7.74
N ALA A 69 -1.60 1.46 8.11
CA ALA A 69 -0.54 1.81 9.06
C ALA A 69 0.37 2.90 8.48
N THR A 70 0.72 3.90 9.28
CA THR A 70 1.71 4.92 8.90
C THR A 70 3.11 4.32 8.80
N PRO A 71 4.06 4.96 8.07
CA PRO A 71 5.44 4.45 7.99
C PRO A 71 6.09 4.23 9.36
N ASP A 72 5.86 5.12 10.32
CA ASP A 72 6.40 4.99 11.68
C ASP A 72 5.78 3.82 12.45
N GLU A 73 4.49 3.56 12.26
CA GLU A 73 3.80 2.39 12.82
C GLU A 73 4.32 1.09 12.22
N VAL A 74 4.56 1.05 10.90
CA VAL A 74 5.19 -0.10 10.25
C VAL A 74 6.60 -0.33 10.81
N LYS A 75 7.40 0.73 10.95
CA LYS A 75 8.74 0.62 11.53
C LYS A 75 8.73 0.09 12.97
N ALA A 76 7.73 0.46 13.75
CA ALA A 76 7.57 -0.03 15.11
C ALA A 76 7.29 -1.56 15.18
N LEU A 77 6.64 -2.10 14.15
CA LEU A 77 6.34 -3.53 14.07
C LEU A 77 7.50 -4.40 13.59
N PHE A 78 8.44 -3.82 12.83
CA PHE A 78 9.52 -4.56 12.18
C PHE A 78 10.89 -3.98 12.55
N ARG A 79 11.74 -4.76 13.22
CA ARG A 79 13.11 -4.34 13.57
C ARG A 79 14.00 -4.13 12.35
N ASN A 80 13.78 -4.91 11.32
CA ASN A 80 14.51 -4.92 10.05
C ASN A 80 13.88 -4.01 9.00
N CYS A 81 13.34 -2.87 9.42
CA CYS A 81 12.65 -1.92 8.58
C CYS A 81 13.45 -0.61 8.45
N ARG A 82 13.55 -0.11 7.22
CA ARG A 82 14.06 1.21 6.90
C ARG A 82 12.98 2.04 6.23
N LEU A 83 12.87 3.30 6.59
CA LEU A 83 11.99 4.25 5.93
C LEU A 83 12.76 4.98 4.83
N ILE A 84 12.22 4.94 3.62
CA ILE A 84 12.81 5.51 2.41
C ILE A 84 11.92 6.63 1.87
N GLY A 85 12.53 7.73 1.45
CA GLY A 85 11.83 8.87 0.88
C GLY A 85 11.59 10.00 1.89
N ARG A 86 11.12 11.14 1.40
CA ARG A 86 10.90 12.35 2.21
C ARG A 86 9.42 12.59 2.51
N ARG A 87 8.57 12.63 1.51
CA ARG A 87 7.14 12.98 1.62
C ARG A 87 6.28 11.75 1.87
N PHE A 88 6.25 10.84 0.91
CA PHE A 88 5.57 9.55 1.03
C PHE A 88 6.60 8.49 1.33
N ARG A 89 6.98 8.39 2.60
CA ARG A 89 7.97 7.41 3.01
C ARG A 89 7.43 6.00 2.81
N LEU A 90 8.27 5.16 2.21
CA LEU A 90 8.03 3.74 2.06
C LEU A 90 8.77 2.99 3.16
N ALA A 91 8.14 2.00 3.72
CA ALA A 91 8.81 1.11 4.65
C ALA A 91 9.38 -0.10 3.89
N HIS A 92 10.70 -0.24 3.90
CA HIS A 92 11.39 -1.40 3.34
C HIS A 92 11.70 -2.37 4.47
N VAL A 93 11.04 -3.51 4.46
CA VAL A 93 11.28 -4.58 5.41
C VAL A 93 12.27 -5.58 4.78
N HIS A 94 13.44 -5.71 5.40
CA HIS A 94 14.57 -6.47 4.85
C HIS A 94 14.67 -7.87 5.47
N TRP A 95 14.77 -8.89 4.62
CA TRP A 95 15.15 -10.24 5.01
C TRP A 95 16.30 -10.73 4.10
N GLY A 96 17.54 -10.44 4.50
CA GLY A 96 18.69 -10.72 3.64
C GLY A 96 18.56 -9.96 2.33
N PRO A 97 18.61 -10.64 1.17
CA PRO A 97 18.48 -10.00 -0.14
C PRO A 97 17.02 -9.65 -0.49
N GLU A 98 16.03 -10.23 0.18
CA GLU A 98 14.61 -9.97 -0.10
C GLU A 98 14.14 -8.72 0.66
N ILE A 99 13.51 -7.82 -0.07
CA ILE A 99 12.91 -6.60 0.47
C ILE A 99 11.42 -6.62 0.18
N ILE A 100 10.60 -6.45 1.21
CA ILE A 100 9.17 -6.21 1.06
C ILE A 100 8.90 -4.74 1.25
N GLU A 101 8.40 -4.09 0.22
CA GLU A 101 8.01 -2.69 0.24
C GLU A 101 6.61 -2.56 0.83
N VAL A 102 6.48 -1.71 1.84
CA VAL A 102 5.19 -1.44 2.50
C VAL A 102 4.88 0.04 2.34
N ALA A 103 3.80 0.34 1.65
CA ALA A 103 3.30 1.68 1.42
C ALA A 103 2.04 1.94 2.25
N THR A 104 1.93 3.13 2.82
CA THR A 104 0.69 3.59 3.43
C THR A 104 -0.26 4.11 2.35
N PHE A 105 -1.55 3.83 2.48
CA PHE A 105 -2.57 4.35 1.56
C PHE A 105 -2.48 5.87 1.45
N ARG A 106 -2.53 6.38 0.23
CA ARG A 106 -2.48 7.82 -0.04
C ARG A 106 -3.88 8.38 -0.28
N ALA A 107 -4.12 9.57 0.26
CA ALA A 107 -5.33 10.32 -0.03
C ALA A 107 -5.34 10.82 -1.47
N LEU A 108 -6.53 10.97 -2.02
CA LEU A 108 -6.76 11.60 -3.31
C LEU A 108 -6.79 13.13 -3.12
N THR A 109 -5.62 13.78 -3.15
CA THR A 109 -5.52 15.23 -3.08
C THR A 109 -4.99 15.79 -4.40
N PRO A 110 -5.56 16.93 -4.90
CA PRO A 110 -5.10 17.54 -6.15
C PRO A 110 -3.63 17.96 -6.15
N ASP A 111 -3.06 18.20 -4.98
CA ASP A 111 -1.69 18.70 -4.79
C ASP A 111 -0.68 17.58 -4.47
N ALA A 112 -1.09 16.32 -4.56
CA ALA A 112 -0.23 15.20 -4.15
C ALA A 112 0.94 14.95 -5.12
N ASP A 113 0.89 15.48 -6.34
CA ASP A 113 1.86 15.23 -7.39
C ASP A 113 2.91 16.35 -7.55
N THR A 114 2.85 17.41 -6.76
CA THR A 114 3.89 18.42 -6.78
C THR A 114 5.03 18.04 -5.84
N ASP A 115 6.16 17.75 -6.43
CA ASP A 115 7.47 17.51 -5.79
C ASP A 115 8.02 18.77 -5.06
N ASP A 116 7.19 19.70 -4.69
CA ASP A 116 7.63 20.91 -4.01
C ASP A 116 7.94 20.63 -2.55
N ASP A 117 9.22 20.77 -2.26
CA ASP A 117 9.93 20.64 -0.97
C ASP A 117 9.46 21.65 0.12
N ASP A 118 8.39 22.39 -0.13
CA ASP A 118 7.90 23.38 0.79
C ASP A 118 7.00 22.78 1.87
N HIS A 119 7.66 22.53 3.01
CA HIS A 119 6.97 22.33 4.27
C HIS A 119 6.19 23.61 4.61
N VAL A 120 4.89 23.62 4.35
CA VAL A 120 4.04 24.67 4.89
C VAL A 120 3.88 24.41 6.37
N VAL A 121 4.67 25.10 7.17
CA VAL A 121 4.55 25.15 8.63
C VAL A 121 3.71 26.38 8.94
N GLU A 122 2.45 26.19 9.33
CA GLU A 122 1.63 27.22 9.90
C GLU A 122 1.42 26.90 11.37
N ASP A 123 1.78 27.82 12.26
CA ASP A 123 1.69 27.69 13.72
C ASP A 123 2.41 26.46 14.33
N GLY A 124 3.56 26.08 13.78
CA GLY A 124 4.36 24.98 14.32
C GLY A 124 3.75 23.59 14.09
N ARG A 125 2.67 23.48 13.30
CA ARG A 125 2.09 22.22 12.87
C ARG A 125 2.45 21.98 11.41
N VAL A 126 2.99 20.79 11.12
CA VAL A 126 3.18 20.34 9.76
C VAL A 126 1.80 20.03 9.19
N LEU A 127 1.26 20.93 8.37
CA LEU A 127 -0.09 20.79 7.76
C LEU A 127 -0.19 19.66 6.73
N ARG A 128 0.89 18.90 6.48
CA ARG A 128 0.95 17.86 5.44
C ARG A 128 0.93 16.42 5.95
N ASP A 129 0.69 16.17 7.24
CA ASP A 129 0.57 14.80 7.78
C ASP A 129 -0.72 14.09 7.36
N ASN A 130 -1.66 14.80 6.68
CA ASN A 130 -2.97 14.27 6.27
C ASN A 130 -3.06 13.83 4.79
N VAL A 131 -1.93 13.47 4.16
CA VAL A 131 -1.91 12.94 2.78
C VAL A 131 -2.14 11.44 2.70
N TYR A 132 -2.27 10.77 3.82
CA TYR A 132 -2.64 9.37 3.91
C TYR A 132 -4.17 9.23 3.86
N GLY A 133 -4.65 8.19 3.20
CA GLY A 133 -6.06 8.00 2.93
C GLY A 133 -6.57 6.60 3.12
N THR A 134 -7.66 6.30 2.45
CA THR A 134 -8.30 4.99 2.43
C THR A 134 -7.79 4.13 1.28
N LEU A 135 -8.14 2.84 1.29
CA LEU A 135 -7.85 1.92 0.18
C LEU A 135 -8.45 2.43 -1.13
N GLU A 136 -9.68 2.93 -1.08
CA GLU A 136 -10.40 3.45 -2.24
C GLU A 136 -9.69 4.68 -2.83
N GLU A 137 -9.25 5.60 -1.99
CA GLU A 137 -8.48 6.77 -2.43
C GLU A 137 -7.15 6.36 -3.03
N ASP A 138 -6.44 5.41 -2.43
CA ASP A 138 -5.18 4.89 -2.95
C ASP A 138 -5.36 4.21 -4.31
N ALA A 139 -6.45 3.47 -4.50
CA ALA A 139 -6.78 2.83 -5.77
C ALA A 139 -7.07 3.85 -6.87
N LEU A 140 -7.81 4.92 -6.55
CA LEU A 140 -8.23 5.94 -7.51
C LEU A 140 -7.08 6.79 -8.05
N ARG A 141 -5.98 6.96 -7.30
CA ARG A 141 -4.81 7.71 -7.74
C ARG A 141 -3.90 6.94 -8.70
N ARG A 142 -4.11 5.63 -8.87
CA ARG A 142 -3.28 4.78 -9.73
C ARG A 142 -3.64 4.99 -11.19
N ASP A 143 -2.64 4.88 -12.08
CA ASP A 143 -2.76 5.19 -13.50
C ASP A 143 -3.60 4.17 -14.28
N PHE A 144 -3.43 2.88 -14.00
CA PHE A 144 -4.15 1.80 -14.67
C PHE A 144 -4.91 0.91 -13.69
N THR A 145 -6.11 0.48 -14.06
CA THR A 145 -6.93 -0.45 -13.26
C THR A 145 -6.23 -1.77 -13.00
N ILE A 146 -5.44 -2.26 -13.93
CA ILE A 146 -4.64 -3.49 -13.78
C ILE A 146 -3.57 -3.39 -12.69
N ASN A 147 -3.17 -2.19 -12.32
CA ASN A 147 -2.25 -1.90 -11.22
C ASN A 147 -2.98 -1.48 -9.93
N ALA A 148 -4.29 -1.38 -9.96
CA ALA A 148 -5.15 -1.08 -8.82
C ALA A 148 -5.84 -2.35 -8.28
N LEU A 149 -5.10 -3.44 -8.21
CA LEU A 149 -5.54 -4.72 -7.66
C LEU A 149 -5.02 -4.85 -6.23
N TYR A 150 -5.92 -5.25 -5.31
CA TYR A 150 -5.63 -5.42 -3.89
C TYR A 150 -6.04 -6.84 -3.48
N TYR A 151 -5.08 -7.62 -3.00
CA TYR A 151 -5.32 -8.98 -2.54
C TYR A 151 -5.28 -9.04 -1.01
N ASN A 152 -6.39 -9.41 -0.42
CA ASN A 152 -6.54 -9.63 1.00
C ASN A 152 -6.33 -11.12 1.33
N ILE A 153 -5.37 -11.44 2.19
CA ILE A 153 -5.07 -12.82 2.59
C ILE A 153 -6.08 -13.42 3.56
#